data_22d8d33f5125365afff9ee99298ab1e8
#
_entry.id   22d8d33f5125365afff9ee99298ab1e8
#
_cell.length_a   1.000
_cell.length_b   1.000
_cell.length_c   1.000
_cell.angle_alpha   90.00
_cell.angle_beta   90.00
_cell.angle_gamma   90.00
#
_symmetry.space_group_name_H-M   'P 1'
#
loop_
_entity.id
_entity.type
_entity.pdbx_description
1 polymer ?
#
loop_
_entity_poly.entity_id
_entity_poly.type
_entity_poly.pdbx_seq_one_letter_code
_entity_poly.pdbx_strand_id
1 'polypeptide(L)'
;MKLGEKGFTLVELVIVIAITVLLSAAAAIALSQIFGGTDHNNNHLTAVRQIESAGFWISRDAQRAQIVSTDNLALSDLLILTWTEWDDEGIPTHYSVRYSFDNVTANIGRLQRNFWSSAGANQQALVGLNLYYNPDDSDNTSKASYQNPVLTVRLTAVLGETRETREYRIKRRPNVY
;
A
#
# COMPACT_ATOMS: atom_id res chain seq x y z
N MET A 1 68.44 27.00 18.89
CA MET A 1 67.39 26.68 19.84
C MET A 1 66.90 25.27 19.50
N LYS A 2 67.27 24.24 20.29
CA LYS A 2 66.73 22.86 20.10
C LYS A 2 65.39 22.80 20.83
N LEU A 3 64.33 22.68 20.06
CA LEU A 3 63.00 22.34 20.59
C LEU A 3 63.11 20.90 21.10
N GLY A 4 62.98 20.70 22.41
CA GLY A 4 62.92 19.36 23.00
C GLY A 4 61.67 18.63 22.57
N GLU A 5 61.86 17.54 21.85
CA GLU A 5 60.79 16.61 21.53
C GLU A 5 60.24 15.99 22.83
N LYS A 6 59.08 16.43 23.26
CA LYS A 6 58.34 15.79 24.38
C LYS A 6 57.67 14.53 23.81
N GLY A 7 58.23 13.36 24.16
CA GLY A 7 57.59 12.08 23.85
C GLY A 7 56.25 11.91 24.61
N PHE A 8 55.31 11.25 24.01
CA PHE A 8 54.03 10.87 24.63
C PHE A 8 54.28 9.92 25.80
N THR A 9 53.59 10.15 26.90
CA THR A 9 53.61 9.24 28.03
C THR A 9 52.69 8.04 27.77
N LEU A 10 53.00 6.87 28.34
CA LEU A 10 52.16 5.66 28.21
C LEU A 10 50.76 5.90 28.75
N VAL A 11 50.61 6.72 29.76
CA VAL A 11 49.30 7.09 30.35
C VAL A 11 48.47 7.91 29.38
N GLU A 12 49.04 8.88 28.67
CA GLU A 12 48.34 9.65 27.64
C GLU A 12 47.82 8.74 26.51
N LEU A 13 48.63 7.76 26.09
CA LEU A 13 48.22 6.81 25.05
C LEU A 13 47.00 5.98 25.52
N VAL A 14 47.02 5.47 26.75
CA VAL A 14 45.92 4.69 27.33
C VAL A 14 44.64 5.52 27.43
N ILE A 15 44.75 6.78 27.87
CA ILE A 15 43.58 7.68 27.97
C ILE A 15 42.98 7.95 26.57
N VAL A 16 43.82 8.22 25.57
CA VAL A 16 43.35 8.46 24.18
C VAL A 16 42.64 7.25 23.63
N ILE A 17 43.19 6.04 23.82
CA ILE A 17 42.52 4.79 23.37
C ILE A 17 41.17 4.61 24.07
N ALA A 18 41.10 4.82 25.38
CA ALA A 18 39.89 4.68 26.15
C ALA A 18 38.77 5.65 25.65
N ILE A 19 39.13 6.92 25.43
CA ILE A 19 38.18 7.92 24.90
C ILE A 19 37.73 7.55 23.47
N THR A 20 38.67 7.11 22.62
CA THR A 20 38.38 6.74 21.24
C THR A 20 37.41 5.57 21.19
N VAL A 21 37.60 4.54 22.03
CA VAL A 21 36.66 3.39 22.12
C VAL A 21 35.27 3.83 22.56
N LEU A 22 35.17 4.70 23.57
CA LEU A 22 33.86 5.21 24.04
C LEU A 22 33.14 6.02 22.96
N LEU A 23 33.87 6.90 22.27
CA LEU A 23 33.29 7.70 21.17
C LEU A 23 32.84 6.82 20.01
N SER A 24 33.64 5.81 19.65
CA SER A 24 33.30 4.86 18.58
C SER A 24 32.04 4.03 18.93
N ALA A 25 31.92 3.59 20.18
CA ALA A 25 30.73 2.87 20.65
C ALA A 25 29.48 3.74 20.60
N ALA A 26 29.56 5.00 21.05
CA ALA A 26 28.45 5.95 20.97
C ALA A 26 28.01 6.23 19.53
N ALA A 27 29.00 6.41 18.62
CA ALA A 27 28.74 6.61 17.20
C ALA A 27 28.04 5.39 16.55
N ALA A 28 28.49 4.18 16.89
CA ALA A 28 27.90 2.94 16.38
C ALA A 28 26.42 2.79 16.81
N ILE A 29 26.11 3.10 18.07
CA ILE A 29 24.72 3.08 18.58
C ILE A 29 23.87 4.12 17.85
N ALA A 30 24.35 5.35 17.67
CA ALA A 30 23.62 6.40 16.96
C ALA A 30 23.32 6.01 15.51
N LEU A 31 24.30 5.45 14.80
CA LEU A 31 24.10 4.96 13.41
C LEU A 31 23.08 3.82 13.35
N SER A 32 23.14 2.87 14.28
CA SER A 32 22.16 1.78 14.37
C SER A 32 20.73 2.29 14.53
N GLN A 33 20.51 3.31 15.36
CA GLN A 33 19.19 3.93 15.56
C GLN A 33 18.71 4.66 14.31
N ILE A 34 19.61 5.36 13.60
CA ILE A 34 19.26 6.06 12.35
C ILE A 34 18.83 5.05 11.27
N PHE A 35 19.59 3.97 11.09
CA PHE A 35 19.24 2.95 10.09
C PHE A 35 17.94 2.25 10.41
N GLY A 36 17.72 1.82 11.66
CA GLY A 36 16.47 1.19 12.08
C GLY A 36 15.25 2.11 11.91
N GLY A 37 15.40 3.40 12.25
CA GLY A 37 14.33 4.38 12.04
C GLY A 37 14.03 4.65 10.57
N THR A 38 15.04 4.62 9.71
CA THR A 38 14.87 4.82 8.25
C THR A 38 14.10 3.68 7.62
N ASP A 39 14.40 2.43 7.98
CA ASP A 39 13.70 1.26 7.44
C ASP A 39 12.21 1.25 7.84
N HIS A 40 11.91 1.54 9.09
CA HIS A 40 10.54 1.64 9.56
C HIS A 40 9.76 2.74 8.82
N ASN A 41 10.36 3.92 8.66
CA ASN A 41 9.73 5.02 7.93
C ASN A 41 9.52 4.71 6.43
N ASN A 42 10.48 4.05 5.78
CA ASN A 42 10.35 3.62 4.40
C ASN A 42 9.24 2.59 4.22
N ASN A 43 9.11 1.63 5.13
CA ASN A 43 8.03 0.64 5.11
C ASN A 43 6.66 1.31 5.28
N HIS A 44 6.54 2.26 6.22
CA HIS A 44 5.32 3.04 6.42
C HIS A 44 4.93 3.82 5.16
N LEU A 45 5.86 4.61 4.59
CA LEU A 45 5.60 5.38 3.38
C LEU A 45 5.22 4.49 2.19
N THR A 46 5.86 3.32 2.06
CA THR A 46 5.54 2.37 1.00
C THR A 46 4.17 1.77 1.20
N ALA A 47 3.79 1.35 2.41
CA ALA A 47 2.47 0.83 2.74
C ALA A 47 1.37 1.86 2.40
N VAL A 48 1.57 3.12 2.82
CA VAL A 48 0.64 4.22 2.52
C VAL A 48 0.48 4.41 1.01
N ARG A 49 1.56 4.45 0.24
CA ARG A 49 1.51 4.61 -1.23
C ARG A 49 0.75 3.47 -1.91
N GLN A 50 0.90 2.23 -1.45
CA GLN A 50 0.18 1.08 -2.01
C GLN A 50 -1.33 1.21 -1.79
N ILE A 51 -1.74 1.60 -0.59
CA ILE A 51 -3.15 1.83 -0.25
C ILE A 51 -3.71 3.01 -1.06
N GLU A 52 -2.97 4.12 -1.17
CA GLU A 52 -3.40 5.29 -1.92
C GLU A 52 -3.56 5.00 -3.41
N SER A 53 -2.62 4.27 -4.00
CA SER A 53 -2.72 3.84 -5.41
C SER A 53 -3.97 3.00 -5.65
N ALA A 54 -4.19 1.95 -4.84
CA ALA A 54 -5.36 1.10 -4.94
C ALA A 54 -6.66 1.88 -4.69
N GLY A 55 -6.69 2.71 -3.66
CA GLY A 55 -7.85 3.55 -3.31
C GLY A 55 -8.20 4.56 -4.39
N PHE A 56 -7.21 5.16 -5.06
CA PHE A 56 -7.40 6.07 -6.19
C PHE A 56 -8.10 5.37 -7.35
N TRP A 57 -7.61 4.19 -7.77
CA TRP A 57 -8.19 3.45 -8.88
C TRP A 57 -9.61 3.00 -8.58
N ILE A 58 -9.84 2.42 -7.39
CA ILE A 58 -11.17 1.99 -6.96
C ILE A 58 -12.14 3.19 -6.90
N SER A 59 -11.71 4.32 -6.34
CA SER A 59 -12.55 5.51 -6.24
C SER A 59 -12.95 6.07 -7.60
N ARG A 60 -12.00 6.10 -8.54
CA ARG A 60 -12.24 6.56 -9.90
C ARG A 60 -13.25 5.68 -10.65
N ASP A 61 -13.08 4.37 -10.57
CA ASP A 61 -13.95 3.43 -11.27
C ASP A 61 -15.34 3.34 -10.59
N ALA A 62 -15.39 3.40 -9.25
CA ALA A 62 -16.65 3.37 -8.50
C ALA A 62 -17.54 4.60 -8.77
N GLN A 63 -16.93 5.77 -9.04
CA GLN A 63 -17.70 6.96 -9.41
C GLN A 63 -18.39 6.83 -10.76
N ARG A 64 -17.92 5.96 -11.67
CA ARG A 64 -18.55 5.67 -12.96
C ARG A 64 -19.56 4.53 -12.86
N ALA A 65 -19.41 3.67 -11.87
CA ALA A 65 -20.17 2.44 -11.74
C ALA A 65 -21.69 2.70 -11.60
N GLN A 66 -22.46 1.99 -12.39
CA GLN A 66 -23.92 1.91 -12.27
C GLN A 66 -24.33 0.75 -11.37
N ILE A 67 -23.56 -0.34 -11.37
CA ILE A 67 -23.76 -1.50 -10.52
C ILE A 67 -22.47 -1.78 -9.77
N VAL A 68 -22.62 -2.05 -8.47
CA VAL A 68 -21.52 -2.41 -7.56
C VAL A 68 -21.85 -3.77 -6.95
N SER A 69 -20.99 -4.74 -7.12
CA SER A 69 -21.11 -6.09 -6.55
C SER A 69 -19.96 -6.35 -5.57
N THR A 70 -20.32 -6.62 -4.32
CA THR A 70 -19.39 -6.96 -3.24
C THR A 70 -19.69 -8.31 -2.61
N ASP A 71 -20.86 -8.88 -2.90
CA ASP A 71 -21.36 -10.12 -2.32
C ASP A 71 -21.37 -11.24 -3.37
N ASN A 72 -21.23 -12.49 -2.92
CA ASN A 72 -21.21 -13.70 -3.75
C ASN A 72 -20.12 -13.70 -4.85
N LEU A 73 -19.00 -13.05 -4.57
CA LEU A 73 -17.84 -13.03 -5.45
C LEU A 73 -16.97 -14.27 -5.26
N ALA A 74 -16.05 -14.52 -6.19
CA ALA A 74 -15.00 -15.52 -5.98
C ALA A 74 -14.13 -15.17 -4.77
N LEU A 75 -13.54 -16.17 -4.12
CA LEU A 75 -12.77 -15.98 -2.87
C LEU A 75 -11.65 -14.93 -2.99
N SER A 76 -11.12 -14.73 -4.18
CA SER A 76 -10.05 -13.74 -4.42
C SER A 76 -10.55 -12.36 -4.84
N ASP A 77 -11.86 -12.22 -5.12
CA ASP A 77 -12.40 -10.96 -5.62
C ASP A 77 -12.73 -10.00 -4.46
N LEU A 78 -12.32 -8.75 -4.61
CA LEU A 78 -12.63 -7.68 -3.67
C LEU A 78 -13.96 -7.01 -4.03
N LEU A 79 -14.14 -6.65 -5.31
CA LEU A 79 -15.35 -6.03 -5.84
C LEU A 79 -15.40 -6.09 -7.37
N ILE A 80 -16.62 -5.99 -7.92
CA ILE A 80 -16.86 -5.83 -9.36
C ILE A 80 -17.71 -4.58 -9.57
N LEU A 81 -17.30 -3.76 -10.54
CA LEU A 81 -17.95 -2.52 -10.93
C LEU A 81 -18.35 -2.61 -12.39
N THR A 82 -19.61 -2.28 -12.72
CA THR A 82 -20.06 -2.28 -14.11
C THR A 82 -20.82 -1.00 -14.43
N TRP A 83 -20.68 -0.54 -15.68
CA TRP A 83 -21.44 0.59 -16.21
C TRP A 83 -21.62 0.47 -17.73
N THR A 84 -22.53 1.27 -18.27
CA THR A 84 -22.78 1.38 -19.71
C THR A 84 -22.66 2.84 -20.11
N GLU A 85 -21.90 3.08 -21.17
CA GLU A 85 -21.83 4.38 -21.84
C GLU A 85 -22.50 4.28 -23.20
N TRP A 86 -23.18 5.34 -23.60
CA TRP A 86 -23.87 5.44 -24.88
C TRP A 86 -23.10 6.43 -25.75
N ASP A 87 -22.84 6.09 -26.99
CA ASP A 87 -22.24 7.02 -27.95
C ASP A 87 -23.31 7.97 -28.54
N ASP A 88 -22.88 8.90 -29.40
CA ASP A 88 -23.76 9.88 -30.05
C ASP A 88 -24.78 9.22 -31.00
N GLU A 89 -24.54 7.97 -31.41
CA GLU A 89 -25.43 7.17 -32.28
C GLU A 89 -26.39 6.30 -31.47
N GLY A 90 -26.28 6.33 -30.13
CA GLY A 90 -27.13 5.56 -29.22
C GLY A 90 -26.70 4.11 -29.10
N ILE A 91 -25.48 3.76 -29.45
CA ILE A 91 -24.93 2.40 -29.31
C ILE A 91 -24.32 2.21 -27.92
N PRO A 92 -24.77 1.20 -27.15
CA PRO A 92 -24.25 0.98 -25.81
C PRO A 92 -22.88 0.29 -25.82
N THR A 93 -21.94 0.79 -25.04
CA THR A 93 -20.73 0.09 -24.68
C THR A 93 -20.78 -0.28 -23.20
N HIS A 94 -20.67 -1.58 -22.93
CA HIS A 94 -20.67 -2.12 -21.57
C HIS A 94 -19.23 -2.23 -21.06
N TYR A 95 -19.03 -1.80 -19.83
CA TYR A 95 -17.74 -1.84 -19.14
C TYR A 95 -17.86 -2.65 -17.86
N SER A 96 -16.81 -3.39 -17.55
CA SER A 96 -16.66 -4.11 -16.29
C SER A 96 -15.24 -3.96 -15.76
N VAL A 97 -15.13 -3.71 -14.46
CA VAL A 97 -13.84 -3.70 -13.75
C VAL A 97 -13.96 -4.66 -12.57
N ARG A 98 -13.04 -5.62 -12.52
CA ARG A 98 -12.88 -6.56 -11.41
C ARG A 98 -11.60 -6.23 -10.67
N TYR A 99 -11.71 -6.07 -9.36
CA TYR A 99 -10.59 -6.00 -8.44
C TYR A 99 -10.44 -7.33 -7.73
N SER A 100 -9.30 -7.99 -7.91
CA SER A 100 -9.04 -9.31 -7.33
C SER A 100 -7.64 -9.40 -6.75
N PHE A 101 -7.50 -10.20 -5.69
CA PHE A 101 -6.21 -10.53 -5.12
C PHE A 101 -5.58 -11.69 -5.88
N ASP A 102 -4.30 -11.56 -6.20
CA ASP A 102 -3.49 -12.64 -6.72
C ASP A 102 -2.23 -12.83 -5.88
N ASN A 103 -1.57 -13.99 -6.09
CA ASN A 103 -0.29 -14.31 -5.44
C ASN A 103 -0.34 -14.15 -3.90
N VAL A 104 -1.46 -14.53 -3.28
CA VAL A 104 -1.63 -14.42 -1.83
C VAL A 104 -0.73 -15.45 -1.13
N THR A 105 0.26 -14.96 -0.38
CA THR A 105 1.17 -15.77 0.44
C THR A 105 1.16 -15.22 1.86
N ALA A 106 0.93 -16.08 2.86
CA ALA A 106 0.79 -15.67 4.26
C ALA A 106 -0.21 -14.50 4.45
N ASN A 107 -1.33 -14.54 3.74
CA ASN A 107 -2.38 -13.50 3.73
C ASN A 107 -1.95 -12.13 3.17
N ILE A 108 -0.83 -12.06 2.48
CA ILE A 108 -0.38 -10.85 1.79
C ILE A 108 -0.41 -11.13 0.29
N GLY A 109 -1.10 -10.29 -0.45
CA GLY A 109 -1.31 -10.44 -1.88
C GLY A 109 -1.12 -9.14 -2.66
N ARG A 110 -1.32 -9.25 -3.96
CA ARG A 110 -1.32 -8.13 -4.89
C ARG A 110 -2.74 -7.87 -5.35
N LEU A 111 -3.17 -6.62 -5.38
CA LEU A 111 -4.46 -6.23 -5.91
C LEU A 111 -4.33 -5.91 -7.40
N GLN A 112 -5.02 -6.68 -8.21
CA GLN A 112 -5.13 -6.49 -9.64
C GLN A 112 -6.45 -5.85 -10.01
N ARG A 113 -6.39 -4.96 -10.99
CA ARG A 113 -7.51 -4.34 -11.68
C ARG A 113 -7.64 -4.94 -13.07
N ASN A 114 -8.68 -5.67 -13.32
CA ASN A 114 -8.99 -6.23 -14.62
C ASN A 114 -10.15 -5.44 -15.24
N PHE A 115 -9.85 -4.67 -16.27
CA PHE A 115 -10.82 -3.87 -17.03
C PHE A 115 -11.21 -4.59 -18.30
N TRP A 116 -12.48 -4.61 -18.58
CA TRP A 116 -13.06 -5.18 -19.80
C TRP A 116 -14.09 -4.23 -20.40
N SER A 117 -14.20 -4.21 -21.74
CA SER A 117 -15.32 -3.53 -22.44
C SER A 117 -15.87 -4.40 -23.57
N SER A 118 -17.15 -4.23 -23.88
CA SER A 118 -17.81 -4.91 -25.02
C SER A 118 -17.23 -4.50 -26.38
N ALA A 119 -16.54 -3.36 -26.46
CA ALA A 119 -15.82 -2.91 -27.64
C ALA A 119 -14.45 -3.62 -27.84
N GLY A 120 -14.11 -4.61 -26.98
CA GLY A 120 -12.91 -5.44 -27.12
C GLY A 120 -11.68 -4.94 -26.36
N ALA A 121 -11.77 -3.84 -25.60
CA ALA A 121 -10.64 -3.38 -24.78
C ALA A 121 -10.54 -4.21 -23.49
N ASN A 122 -9.40 -4.89 -23.34
CA ASN A 122 -9.04 -5.62 -22.11
C ASN A 122 -7.74 -5.07 -21.56
N GLN A 123 -7.73 -4.67 -20.29
CA GLN A 123 -6.53 -4.14 -19.63
C GLN A 123 -6.41 -4.74 -18.24
N GLN A 124 -5.20 -5.19 -17.92
CA GLN A 124 -4.85 -5.65 -16.60
C GLN A 124 -3.79 -4.70 -16.01
N ALA A 125 -3.99 -4.26 -14.79
CA ALA A 125 -3.07 -3.38 -14.09
C ALA A 125 -2.91 -3.82 -12.64
N LEU A 126 -1.67 -3.81 -12.15
CA LEU A 126 -1.36 -3.97 -10.75
C LEU A 126 -1.58 -2.62 -10.05
N VAL A 127 -2.47 -2.56 -9.07
CA VAL A 127 -2.86 -1.31 -8.42
C VAL A 127 -2.44 -1.22 -6.96
N GLY A 128 -2.08 -2.34 -6.33
CA GLY A 128 -1.56 -2.38 -4.98
C GLY A 128 -0.73 -3.62 -4.71
N LEU A 129 0.35 -3.46 -3.95
CA LEU A 129 1.24 -4.53 -3.48
C LEU A 129 1.14 -4.65 -1.97
N ASN A 130 1.50 -5.84 -1.45
CA ASN A 130 1.59 -6.10 -0.02
C ASN A 130 0.29 -5.79 0.75
N LEU A 131 -0.86 -6.02 0.10
CA LEU A 131 -2.16 -5.83 0.74
C LEU A 131 -2.53 -7.09 1.52
N TYR A 132 -3.01 -6.88 2.74
CA TYR A 132 -3.46 -7.95 3.61
C TYR A 132 -4.86 -8.42 3.20
N TYR A 133 -4.98 -9.70 2.89
CA TYR A 133 -6.22 -10.34 2.53
C TYR A 133 -6.35 -11.69 3.23
N ASN A 134 -7.25 -11.76 4.20
CA ASN A 134 -7.60 -12.98 4.92
C ASN A 134 -9.12 -12.99 5.14
N PRO A 135 -9.87 -13.86 4.46
CA PRO A 135 -11.32 -13.94 4.63
C PRO A 135 -11.76 -14.27 6.07
N ASP A 136 -10.92 -14.93 6.84
CA ASP A 136 -11.21 -15.34 8.23
C ASP A 136 -10.96 -14.23 9.25
N ASP A 137 -10.25 -13.14 8.86
CA ASP A 137 -9.94 -11.98 9.72
C ASP A 137 -10.77 -10.77 9.29
N SER A 138 -12.02 -10.70 9.75
CA SER A 138 -12.95 -9.64 9.36
C SER A 138 -12.52 -8.22 9.75
N ASP A 139 -11.64 -8.09 10.76
CA ASP A 139 -11.30 -6.79 11.34
C ASP A 139 -10.10 -6.13 10.67
N ASN A 140 -9.16 -6.93 10.16
CA ASN A 140 -7.92 -6.41 9.60
C ASN A 140 -7.79 -6.60 8.09
N THR A 141 -8.60 -7.47 7.49
CA THR A 141 -8.52 -7.78 6.06
C THR A 141 -8.92 -6.59 5.18
N SER A 142 -8.33 -6.52 3.99
CA SER A 142 -8.84 -5.65 2.93
C SER A 142 -10.19 -6.21 2.47
N LYS A 143 -11.23 -5.37 2.51
CA LYS A 143 -12.59 -5.77 2.16
C LYS A 143 -13.38 -4.62 1.55
N ALA A 144 -14.42 -4.95 0.80
CA ALA A 144 -15.39 -4.00 0.28
C ALA A 144 -16.78 -4.36 0.78
N SER A 145 -17.63 -3.36 0.99
CA SER A 145 -19.04 -3.51 1.28
C SER A 145 -19.83 -2.41 0.60
N TYR A 146 -21.01 -2.73 0.11
CA TYR A 146 -21.87 -1.78 -0.58
C TYR A 146 -23.21 -1.64 0.11
N GLN A 147 -23.52 -0.43 0.55
CA GLN A 147 -24.83 -0.04 1.04
C GLN A 147 -25.30 1.17 0.23
N ASN A 148 -26.20 0.91 -0.75
CA ASN A 148 -26.62 1.91 -1.72
C ASN A 148 -26.97 3.26 -1.04
N PRO A 149 -26.37 4.38 -1.46
CA PRO A 149 -25.46 4.58 -2.60
C PRO A 149 -23.97 4.59 -2.25
N VAL A 150 -23.56 4.08 -1.10
CA VAL A 150 -22.19 4.20 -0.58
C VAL A 150 -21.43 2.88 -0.68
N LEU A 151 -20.33 2.89 -1.43
CA LEU A 151 -19.32 1.85 -1.42
C LEU A 151 -18.27 2.19 -0.34
N THR A 152 -18.09 1.28 0.60
CA THR A 152 -17.03 1.37 1.61
C THR A 152 -15.96 0.34 1.28
N VAL A 153 -14.72 0.79 1.11
CA VAL A 153 -13.57 -0.07 0.82
C VAL A 153 -12.52 0.16 1.90
N ARG A 154 -12.19 -0.89 2.62
CA ARG A 154 -11.07 -0.92 3.56
C ARG A 154 -9.89 -1.59 2.87
N LEU A 155 -8.74 -0.96 2.90
CA LEU A 155 -7.48 -1.50 2.40
C LEU A 155 -6.47 -1.52 3.53
N THR A 156 -5.82 -2.66 3.72
CA THR A 156 -4.76 -2.85 4.72
C THR A 156 -3.51 -3.30 4.00
N ALA A 157 -2.40 -2.59 4.18
CA ALA A 157 -1.09 -2.97 3.67
C ALA A 157 -0.17 -3.40 4.81
N VAL A 158 0.69 -4.40 4.55
CA VAL A 158 1.64 -4.94 5.53
C VAL A 158 3.01 -5.03 4.89
N LEU A 159 4.00 -4.34 5.49
CA LEU A 159 5.41 -4.39 5.10
C LEU A 159 6.28 -4.59 6.35
N GLY A 160 6.91 -5.75 6.45
CA GLY A 160 7.62 -6.13 7.68
C GLY A 160 6.70 -6.08 8.89
N GLU A 161 7.07 -5.30 9.90
CA GLU A 161 6.24 -5.11 11.11
C GLU A 161 5.22 -3.97 10.97
N THR A 162 5.29 -3.19 9.88
CA THR A 162 4.40 -2.05 9.65
C THR A 162 3.09 -2.50 9.05
N ARG A 163 1.99 -2.08 9.67
CA ARG A 163 0.63 -2.29 9.16
C ARG A 163 -0.07 -0.94 9.06
N GLU A 164 -0.62 -0.65 7.89
CA GLU A 164 -1.40 0.55 7.60
C GLU A 164 -2.79 0.15 7.10
N THR A 165 -3.80 0.89 7.54
CA THR A 165 -5.18 0.64 7.12
C THR A 165 -5.86 1.96 6.79
N ARG A 166 -6.57 2.02 5.67
CA ARG A 166 -7.42 3.15 5.28
C ARG A 166 -8.78 2.67 4.81
N GLU A 167 -9.79 3.46 5.11
CA GLU A 167 -11.16 3.26 4.66
C GLU A 167 -11.55 4.38 3.69
N TYR A 168 -12.08 3.99 2.54
CA TYR A 168 -12.59 4.88 1.51
C TYR A 168 -14.10 4.73 1.46
N ARG A 169 -14.81 5.84 1.57
CA ARG A 169 -16.27 5.92 1.41
C ARG A 169 -16.58 6.67 0.14
N ILE A 170 -17.08 5.95 -0.85
CA ILE A 170 -17.27 6.45 -2.19
C ILE A 170 -18.77 6.46 -2.48
N LYS A 171 -19.32 7.66 -2.71
CA LYS A 171 -20.70 7.80 -3.11
C LYS A 171 -20.80 7.60 -4.62
N ARG A 172 -21.58 6.63 -5.04
CA ARG A 172 -21.91 6.40 -6.46
C ARG A 172 -22.68 7.60 -7.03
N ARG A 173 -22.44 7.95 -8.28
CA ARG A 173 -23.28 8.93 -8.98
C ARG A 173 -24.68 8.34 -9.17
N PRO A 174 -25.77 9.13 -8.97
CA PRO A 174 -27.10 8.69 -9.36
C PRO A 174 -27.10 8.37 -10.85
N ASN A 175 -27.83 7.31 -11.24
CA ASN A 175 -28.09 7.10 -12.66
C ASN A 175 -28.86 8.32 -13.18
N VAL A 176 -28.26 9.06 -14.10
CA VAL A 176 -28.99 10.03 -14.92
C VAL A 176 -29.51 9.22 -16.09
N TYR A 177 -30.83 8.99 -16.10
CA TYR A 177 -31.54 8.41 -17.24
C TYR A 177 -31.70 9.48 -18.31
#